data_c4e80d1ba9d68cc60cb0641703a5cdb9
#
_entry.id   c4e80d1ba9d68cc60cb0641703a5cdb9
#
_cell.length_a   1.000
_cell.length_b   1.000
_cell.length_c   1.000
_cell.angle_alpha   90.00
_cell.angle_beta   90.00
_cell.angle_gamma   90.00
#
_symmetry.space_group_name_H-M   'P 1'
#
loop_
_entity.id
_entity.type
_entity.pdbx_description
1 polymer ?
#
loop_
_entity_poly.entity_id
_entity_poly.type
_entity_poly.pdbx_seq_one_letter_code
_entity_poly.pdbx_strand_id
1 'polypeptide(L)'
;MTIKFAVQENLIPGDSLPQKWNMIRTIGYDGIELRGSAGMSDRLPELMAAARAGVVMPSICVISDRFIGDFDPARRAEALAAMKELCDVAGEIGAKGVVTPAAYGMHSNRLPPFTSPRTAQEDRTILIDMLGQLGTHAATRGVTVWLEPLNRYEDHMVNTLAQGTSLCRAVGLPSVKLMADLYHMNIEEADIGASLRAAGDLVAHVHLADNHRVEPGLGHADFAAAFRALADIGFDGYGAIECRFEQAPDAALQSAFAALNRARG
;
A
#
# COMPACT_ATOMS: atom_id res chain seq x y z
N MET A 1 8.74 19.13 -4.49
CA MET A 1 7.52 18.43 -4.06
C MET A 1 7.90 17.56 -2.87
N THR A 2 7.02 17.35 -1.91
CA THR A 2 7.40 16.74 -0.64
C THR A 2 6.40 15.63 -0.35
N ILE A 3 6.90 14.40 -0.10
CA ILE A 3 6.07 13.29 0.35
C ILE A 3 5.25 13.69 1.57
N LYS A 4 3.97 13.35 1.58
CA LYS A 4 3.04 13.55 2.69
C LYS A 4 3.03 12.29 3.55
N PHE A 5 2.85 12.44 4.86
CA PHE A 5 2.84 11.30 5.77
C PHE A 5 1.43 10.96 6.24
N ALA A 6 1.06 9.69 6.09
CA ALA A 6 -0.19 9.13 6.61
C ALA A 6 0.12 8.03 7.63
N VAL A 7 -0.91 7.59 8.34
CA VAL A 7 -0.83 6.49 9.31
C VAL A 7 -2.01 5.57 9.10
N GLN A 8 -1.81 4.25 9.15
CA GLN A 8 -2.92 3.30 9.13
C GLN A 8 -3.85 3.48 10.34
N GLU A 9 -5.16 3.42 10.10
CA GLU A 9 -6.20 3.74 11.10
C GLU A 9 -6.13 2.91 12.39
N ASN A 10 -5.65 1.66 12.30
CA ASN A 10 -5.53 0.75 13.44
C ASN A 10 -4.35 1.10 14.38
N LEU A 11 -3.39 1.89 13.92
CA LEU A 11 -2.23 2.33 14.71
C LEU A 11 -2.54 3.59 15.54
N ILE A 12 -3.63 4.26 15.25
CA ILE A 12 -3.97 5.53 15.85
C ILE A 12 -4.98 5.31 16.99
N PRO A 13 -4.68 5.71 18.23
CA PRO A 13 -5.64 5.69 19.33
C PRO A 13 -6.87 6.56 19.06
N GLY A 14 -8.03 6.13 19.55
CA GLY A 14 -9.30 6.84 19.45
C GLY A 14 -10.43 5.98 18.91
N ASP A 15 -11.66 6.34 19.31
CA ASP A 15 -12.88 5.58 19.03
C ASP A 15 -13.54 5.98 17.69
N SER A 16 -13.08 7.07 17.08
CA SER A 16 -13.64 7.57 15.81
C SER A 16 -12.56 8.19 14.91
N LEU A 17 -12.80 8.20 13.59
CA LEU A 17 -11.89 8.81 12.63
C LEU A 17 -11.61 10.30 12.92
N PRO A 18 -12.59 11.15 13.31
CA PRO A 18 -12.30 12.52 13.72
C PRO A 18 -11.39 12.64 14.94
N GLN A 19 -11.51 11.75 15.94
CA GLN A 19 -10.61 11.74 17.10
C GLN A 19 -9.18 11.34 16.68
N LYS A 20 -9.05 10.26 15.92
CA LYS A 20 -7.77 9.81 15.34
C LYS A 20 -7.09 10.90 14.51
N TRP A 21 -7.86 11.55 13.65
CA TRP A 21 -7.39 12.67 12.82
C TRP A 21 -6.89 13.84 13.65
N ASN A 22 -7.69 14.26 14.64
CA ASN A 22 -7.30 15.37 15.52
C ASN A 22 -5.98 15.09 16.25
N MET A 23 -5.75 13.85 16.66
CA MET A 23 -4.51 13.43 17.28
C MET A 23 -3.32 13.56 16.32
N ILE A 24 -3.34 12.84 15.17
CA ILE A 24 -2.17 12.76 14.29
C ILE A 24 -1.86 14.07 13.57
N ARG A 25 -2.88 14.87 13.22
CA ARG A 25 -2.65 16.16 12.57
C ARG A 25 -1.90 17.17 13.47
N THR A 26 -2.06 17.08 14.82
CA THR A 26 -1.30 17.93 15.76
C THR A 26 0.17 17.54 15.83
N ILE A 27 0.51 16.29 15.49
CA ILE A 27 1.90 15.83 15.36
C ILE A 27 2.49 16.32 14.03
N GLY A 28 1.67 16.45 12.98
CA GLY A 28 2.07 16.93 11.66
C GLY A 28 1.78 15.94 10.51
N TYR A 29 1.06 14.86 10.76
CA TYR A 29 0.64 13.92 9.72
C TYR A 29 -0.44 14.53 8.80
N ASP A 30 -0.44 14.08 7.55
CA ASP A 30 -1.25 14.61 6.45
C ASP A 30 -2.47 13.74 6.12
N GLY A 31 -2.62 12.54 6.70
CA GLY A 31 -3.75 11.66 6.39
C GLY A 31 -3.83 10.40 7.24
N ILE A 32 -4.99 9.74 7.16
CA ILE A 32 -5.24 8.39 7.69
C ILE A 32 -5.38 7.43 6.51
N GLU A 33 -4.60 6.38 6.46
CA GLU A 33 -4.84 5.26 5.56
C GLU A 33 -5.86 4.32 6.18
N LEU A 34 -6.95 4.07 5.45
CA LEU A 34 -8.00 3.16 5.90
C LEU A 34 -7.60 1.70 5.69
N ARG A 35 -8.12 0.82 6.52
CA ARG A 35 -8.05 -0.63 6.33
C ARG A 35 -9.38 -1.13 5.78
N GLY A 36 -9.36 -1.67 4.56
CA GLY A 36 -10.56 -2.08 3.83
C GLY A 36 -10.68 -3.59 3.68
N SER A 37 -11.90 -4.11 3.84
CA SER A 37 -12.25 -5.50 3.58
C SER A 37 -13.59 -5.56 2.83
N ALA A 38 -14.00 -6.75 2.39
CA ALA A 38 -15.35 -6.98 1.89
C ALA A 38 -16.40 -6.45 2.89
N GLY A 39 -17.43 -5.79 2.38
CA GLY A 39 -18.47 -5.13 3.19
C GLY A 39 -18.06 -3.72 3.69
N MET A 40 -16.97 -3.14 3.19
CA MET A 40 -16.56 -1.79 3.59
C MET A 40 -17.61 -0.72 3.23
N SER A 41 -18.47 -0.98 2.26
CA SER A 41 -19.59 -0.10 1.91
C SER A 41 -20.54 0.16 3.08
N ASP A 42 -20.65 -0.74 4.05
CA ASP A 42 -21.43 -0.53 5.28
C ASP A 42 -20.88 0.62 6.13
N ARG A 43 -19.57 0.91 6.02
CA ARG A 43 -18.92 2.05 6.69
C ARG A 43 -19.11 3.38 5.93
N LEU A 44 -19.63 3.38 4.72
CA LEU A 44 -19.68 4.57 3.86
C LEU A 44 -20.35 5.79 4.54
N PRO A 45 -21.48 5.67 5.28
CA PRO A 45 -22.04 6.81 5.99
C PRO A 45 -21.09 7.44 7.01
N GLU A 46 -20.34 6.64 7.77
CA GLU A 46 -19.30 7.07 8.72
C GLU A 46 -18.15 7.75 7.99
N LEU A 47 -17.62 7.12 6.94
CA LEU A 47 -16.49 7.61 6.17
C LEU A 47 -16.80 8.94 5.49
N MET A 48 -17.97 9.07 4.90
CA MET A 48 -18.43 10.33 4.29
C MET A 48 -18.64 11.43 5.34
N ALA A 49 -19.13 11.07 6.54
CA ALA A 49 -19.26 12.04 7.64
C ALA A 49 -17.87 12.52 8.10
N ALA A 50 -16.90 11.60 8.21
CA ALA A 50 -15.53 11.95 8.55
C ALA A 50 -14.87 12.84 7.47
N ALA A 51 -15.05 12.52 6.18
CA ALA A 51 -14.57 13.34 5.07
C ALA A 51 -15.15 14.76 5.11
N ARG A 52 -16.46 14.91 5.35
CA ARG A 52 -17.13 16.23 5.53
C ARG A 52 -16.62 16.99 6.75
N ALA A 53 -16.17 16.28 7.79
CA ALA A 53 -15.52 16.87 8.96
C ALA A 53 -14.04 17.24 8.74
N GLY A 54 -13.52 17.05 7.53
CA GLY A 54 -12.15 17.40 7.16
C GLY A 54 -11.10 16.34 7.47
N VAL A 55 -11.51 15.09 7.74
CA VAL A 55 -10.58 13.98 7.85
C VAL A 55 -10.02 13.64 6.46
N VAL A 56 -8.71 13.64 6.33
CA VAL A 56 -8.02 13.27 5.08
C VAL A 56 -7.76 11.78 5.06
N MET A 57 -8.35 11.08 4.09
CA MET A 57 -8.24 9.62 3.91
C MET A 57 -7.73 9.32 2.49
N PRO A 58 -6.40 9.39 2.25
CA PRO A 58 -5.85 9.35 0.90
C PRO A 58 -5.88 7.95 0.25
N SER A 59 -5.94 6.90 1.03
CA SER A 59 -5.75 5.52 0.59
C SER A 59 -6.55 4.52 1.42
N ILE A 60 -6.80 3.37 0.80
CA ILE A 60 -7.36 2.18 1.45
C ILE A 60 -6.40 1.01 1.22
N CYS A 61 -5.88 0.41 2.29
CA CYS A 61 -5.10 -0.81 2.22
C CYS A 61 -6.00 -2.03 2.47
N VAL A 62 -5.96 -3.03 1.57
CA VAL A 62 -6.82 -4.22 1.68
C VAL A 62 -6.43 -5.11 2.87
N ILE A 63 -7.42 -5.56 3.61
CA ILE A 63 -7.29 -6.61 4.63
C ILE A 63 -8.19 -7.78 4.20
N SER A 64 -7.58 -8.87 3.81
CA SER A 64 -8.29 -10.01 3.25
C SER A 64 -7.53 -11.32 3.46
N ASP A 65 -8.26 -12.42 3.43
CA ASP A 65 -7.73 -13.78 3.29
C ASP A 65 -7.89 -14.31 1.85
N ARG A 66 -8.35 -13.46 0.92
CA ARG A 66 -8.55 -13.74 -0.50
C ARG A 66 -7.84 -12.69 -1.33
N PHE A 67 -7.12 -13.13 -2.35
CA PHE A 67 -6.26 -12.26 -3.15
C PHE A 67 -6.50 -12.44 -4.64
N ILE A 68 -6.16 -11.43 -5.42
CA ILE A 68 -6.29 -11.44 -6.89
C ILE A 68 -5.44 -12.51 -7.56
N GLY A 69 -4.41 -13.01 -6.90
CA GLY A 69 -3.55 -14.11 -7.32
C GLY A 69 -3.95 -15.48 -6.76
N ASP A 70 -5.05 -15.61 -5.99
CA ASP A 70 -5.42 -16.87 -5.33
C ASP A 70 -5.38 -18.07 -6.29
N PHE A 71 -5.02 -19.25 -5.78
CA PHE A 71 -4.99 -20.47 -6.59
C PHE A 71 -6.39 -20.94 -6.95
N ASP A 72 -7.38 -20.73 -6.08
CA ASP A 72 -8.79 -21.04 -6.32
C ASP A 72 -9.47 -19.92 -7.14
N PRO A 73 -10.04 -20.22 -8.33
CA PRO A 73 -10.77 -19.25 -9.14
C PRO A 73 -11.96 -18.59 -8.43
N ALA A 74 -12.65 -19.31 -7.55
CA ALA A 74 -13.77 -18.75 -6.78
C ALA A 74 -13.29 -17.70 -5.79
N ARG A 75 -12.21 -17.97 -5.05
CA ARG A 75 -11.60 -17.02 -4.12
C ARG A 75 -11.03 -15.80 -4.85
N ARG A 76 -10.47 -15.97 -6.07
CA ARG A 76 -10.07 -14.82 -6.92
C ARG A 76 -11.25 -13.95 -7.32
N ALA A 77 -12.40 -14.56 -7.68
CA ALA A 77 -13.60 -13.81 -8.03
C ALA A 77 -14.14 -13.02 -6.82
N GLU A 78 -14.11 -13.60 -5.62
CA GLU A 78 -14.48 -12.91 -4.38
C GLU A 78 -13.51 -11.75 -4.07
N ALA A 79 -12.19 -11.97 -4.22
CA ALA A 79 -11.19 -10.91 -4.07
C ALA A 79 -11.42 -9.76 -5.05
N LEU A 80 -11.70 -10.08 -6.32
CA LEU A 80 -12.02 -9.09 -7.35
C LEU A 80 -13.25 -8.26 -6.98
N ALA A 81 -14.31 -8.91 -6.49
CA ALA A 81 -15.54 -8.24 -6.07
C ALA A 81 -15.28 -7.30 -4.88
N ALA A 82 -14.58 -7.79 -3.86
CA ALA A 82 -14.22 -6.99 -2.70
C ALA A 82 -13.34 -5.78 -3.09
N MET A 83 -12.34 -5.96 -3.95
CA MET A 83 -11.48 -4.88 -4.41
C MET A 83 -12.25 -3.83 -5.23
N LYS A 84 -13.24 -4.24 -6.04
CA LYS A 84 -14.12 -3.30 -6.75
C LYS A 84 -14.96 -2.48 -5.77
N GLU A 85 -15.50 -3.11 -4.73
CA GLU A 85 -16.20 -2.41 -3.65
C GLU A 85 -15.28 -1.37 -2.96
N LEU A 86 -14.02 -1.72 -2.66
CA LEU A 86 -13.07 -0.77 -2.09
C LEU A 86 -12.80 0.42 -3.03
N CYS A 87 -12.72 0.19 -4.35
CA CYS A 87 -12.61 1.27 -5.33
C CYS A 87 -13.85 2.16 -5.33
N ASP A 88 -15.05 1.59 -5.19
CA ASP A 88 -16.29 2.35 -5.09
C ASP A 88 -16.28 3.26 -3.86
N VAL A 89 -15.95 2.71 -2.69
CA VAL A 89 -15.81 3.47 -1.44
C VAL A 89 -14.73 4.55 -1.57
N ALA A 90 -13.58 4.22 -2.15
CA ALA A 90 -12.48 5.17 -2.35
C ALA A 90 -12.92 6.38 -3.20
N GLY A 91 -13.69 6.13 -4.27
CA GLY A 91 -14.24 7.19 -5.12
C GLY A 91 -15.21 8.11 -4.35
N GLU A 92 -16.10 7.54 -3.54
CA GLU A 92 -17.09 8.30 -2.77
C GLU A 92 -16.45 9.19 -1.68
N ILE A 93 -15.35 8.77 -1.07
CA ILE A 93 -14.66 9.54 -0.01
C ILE A 93 -13.54 10.44 -0.55
N GLY A 94 -13.25 10.39 -1.85
CA GLY A 94 -12.18 11.17 -2.48
C GLY A 94 -10.77 10.65 -2.22
N ALA A 95 -10.63 9.38 -1.86
CA ALA A 95 -9.32 8.71 -1.77
C ALA A 95 -8.67 8.60 -3.16
N LYS A 96 -7.35 8.47 -3.20
CA LYS A 96 -6.58 8.43 -4.46
C LYS A 96 -6.49 7.02 -5.02
N GLY A 97 -6.50 6.01 -4.16
CA GLY A 97 -6.41 4.63 -4.62
C GLY A 97 -6.50 3.60 -3.52
N VAL A 98 -6.40 2.34 -3.97
CA VAL A 98 -6.55 1.14 -3.14
C VAL A 98 -5.33 0.26 -3.33
N VAL A 99 -4.70 -0.15 -2.22
CA VAL A 99 -3.53 -1.04 -2.19
C VAL A 99 -3.98 -2.49 -2.21
N THR A 100 -3.36 -3.33 -3.03
CA THR A 100 -3.52 -4.79 -3.02
C THR A 100 -2.21 -5.49 -3.36
N PRO A 101 -1.78 -6.49 -2.59
CA PRO A 101 -0.77 -7.44 -3.05
C PRO A 101 -1.37 -8.41 -4.09
N ALA A 102 -0.50 -9.15 -4.78
CA ALA A 102 -0.92 -10.26 -5.64
C ALA A 102 -1.49 -11.41 -4.80
N ALA A 103 -0.81 -11.75 -3.71
CA ALA A 103 -1.20 -12.73 -2.71
C ALA A 103 -0.48 -12.44 -1.38
N TYR A 104 -0.93 -13.04 -0.30
CA TYR A 104 -0.30 -12.97 1.01
C TYR A 104 -0.50 -14.27 1.79
N GLY A 105 0.60 -14.85 2.28
CA GLY A 105 0.56 -16.01 3.16
C GLY A 105 0.11 -17.32 2.51
N MET A 106 -0.21 -17.34 1.20
CA MET A 106 -0.68 -18.53 0.49
C MET A 106 0.48 -19.46 0.13
N HIS A 107 1.54 -18.91 -0.40
CA HIS A 107 2.75 -19.59 -0.80
C HIS A 107 3.91 -18.62 -0.82
N SER A 108 5.11 -19.07 -0.44
CA SER A 108 6.25 -18.17 -0.30
C SER A 108 7.55 -18.80 -0.75
N ASN A 109 8.47 -17.99 -1.25
CA ASN A 109 9.84 -18.38 -1.61
C ASN A 109 10.73 -18.43 -0.36
N ARG A 110 10.46 -19.34 0.58
CA ARG A 110 11.22 -19.39 1.84
C ARG A 110 12.60 -20.01 1.65
N LEU A 111 12.63 -21.33 1.39
CA LEU A 111 13.83 -22.10 1.20
C LEU A 111 13.59 -23.16 0.13
N PRO A 112 14.59 -23.45 -0.76
CA PRO A 112 14.50 -24.58 -1.67
C PRO A 112 14.51 -25.92 -0.90
N PRO A 113 13.89 -26.99 -1.46
CA PRO A 113 13.14 -26.99 -2.71
C PRO A 113 11.77 -26.31 -2.56
N PHE A 114 11.42 -25.51 -3.56
CA PHE A 114 10.18 -24.75 -3.59
C PHE A 114 9.42 -25.08 -4.88
N THR A 115 8.17 -25.47 -4.79
CA THR A 115 7.32 -25.77 -5.94
C THR A 115 6.00 -25.05 -5.78
N SER A 116 5.77 -24.04 -6.61
CA SER A 116 4.49 -23.38 -6.70
C SER A 116 3.44 -24.29 -7.34
N PRO A 117 2.16 -24.20 -6.94
CA PRO A 117 1.05 -24.88 -7.61
C PRO A 117 0.86 -24.45 -9.08
N ARG A 118 1.33 -23.26 -9.46
CA ARG A 118 1.30 -22.73 -10.83
C ARG A 118 2.69 -22.28 -11.27
N THR A 119 2.90 -22.22 -12.57
CA THR A 119 4.09 -21.61 -13.15
C THR A 119 4.06 -20.09 -13.02
N ALA A 120 5.20 -19.43 -13.03
CA ALA A 120 5.30 -17.98 -13.05
C ALA A 120 4.56 -17.33 -14.25
N GLN A 121 4.50 -18.03 -15.38
CA GLN A 121 3.77 -17.55 -16.56
C GLN A 121 2.25 -17.60 -16.37
N GLU A 122 1.73 -18.63 -15.70
CA GLU A 122 0.31 -18.74 -15.36
C GLU A 122 -0.07 -17.67 -14.34
N ASP A 123 0.75 -17.46 -13.28
CA ASP A 123 0.56 -16.39 -12.31
C ASP A 123 0.52 -15.02 -12.99
N ARG A 124 1.49 -14.76 -13.88
CA ARG A 124 1.55 -13.51 -14.65
C ARG A 124 0.29 -13.28 -15.48
N THR A 125 -0.19 -14.31 -16.18
CA THR A 125 -1.39 -14.21 -17.02
C THR A 125 -2.62 -13.86 -16.19
N ILE A 126 -2.79 -14.53 -15.04
CA ILE A 126 -3.87 -14.27 -14.10
C ILE A 126 -3.81 -12.84 -13.55
N LEU A 127 -2.62 -12.41 -13.10
CA LEU A 127 -2.46 -11.08 -12.54
C LEU A 127 -2.72 -9.96 -13.56
N ILE A 128 -2.32 -10.13 -14.82
CA ILE A 128 -2.63 -9.17 -15.89
C ILE A 128 -4.14 -9.06 -16.10
N ASP A 129 -4.86 -10.19 -16.16
CA ASP A 129 -6.31 -10.20 -16.30
C ASP A 129 -7.01 -9.53 -15.10
N MET A 130 -6.67 -9.94 -13.89
CA MET A 130 -7.27 -9.42 -12.66
C MET A 130 -7.01 -7.92 -12.46
N LEU A 131 -5.78 -7.47 -12.66
CA LEU A 131 -5.43 -6.05 -12.60
C LEU A 131 -6.09 -5.25 -13.72
N GLY A 132 -6.25 -5.83 -14.92
CA GLY A 132 -6.98 -5.22 -16.01
C GLY A 132 -8.45 -4.96 -15.69
N GLN A 133 -9.13 -5.94 -15.09
CA GLN A 133 -10.51 -5.82 -14.64
C GLN A 133 -10.66 -4.79 -13.51
N LEU A 134 -9.73 -4.80 -12.52
CA LEU A 134 -9.71 -3.83 -11.42
C LEU A 134 -9.42 -2.42 -11.92
N GLY A 135 -8.40 -2.25 -12.74
CA GLY A 135 -8.01 -0.95 -13.28
C GLY A 135 -9.12 -0.32 -14.13
N THR A 136 -9.82 -1.14 -14.93
CA THR A 136 -10.99 -0.68 -15.70
C THR A 136 -12.09 -0.18 -14.78
N HIS A 137 -12.40 -0.91 -13.70
CA HIS A 137 -13.39 -0.49 -12.71
C HIS A 137 -12.95 0.77 -11.97
N ALA A 138 -11.73 0.80 -11.45
CA ALA A 138 -11.17 1.94 -10.71
C ALA A 138 -11.20 3.24 -11.53
N ALA A 139 -10.91 3.17 -12.84
CA ALA A 139 -10.99 4.32 -13.73
C ALA A 139 -12.39 4.94 -13.77
N THR A 140 -13.47 4.14 -13.67
CA THR A 140 -14.84 4.66 -13.63
C THR A 140 -15.17 5.43 -12.34
N ARG A 141 -14.36 5.22 -11.29
CA ARG A 141 -14.49 5.88 -9.99
C ARG A 141 -13.50 7.03 -9.78
N GLY A 142 -12.64 7.28 -10.77
CA GLY A 142 -11.59 8.30 -10.65
C GLY A 142 -10.48 7.96 -9.66
N VAL A 143 -10.28 6.67 -9.33
CA VAL A 143 -9.26 6.17 -8.42
C VAL A 143 -8.29 5.23 -9.14
N THR A 144 -7.18 4.87 -8.46
CA THR A 144 -6.20 3.93 -8.99
C THR A 144 -6.05 2.71 -8.08
N VAL A 145 -5.72 1.57 -8.67
CA VAL A 145 -5.31 0.35 -7.96
C VAL A 145 -3.79 0.32 -7.89
N TRP A 146 -3.25 0.07 -6.72
CA TRP A 146 -1.82 0.03 -6.49
C TRP A 146 -1.37 -1.37 -6.11
N LEU A 147 -0.67 -2.02 -7.04
CA LEU A 147 -0.08 -3.34 -6.80
C LEU A 147 1.11 -3.19 -5.86
N GLU A 148 1.09 -3.94 -4.78
CA GLU A 148 2.15 -4.02 -3.79
C GLU A 148 3.02 -5.27 -4.00
N PRO A 149 4.30 -5.13 -4.35
CA PRO A 149 5.26 -6.22 -4.23
C PRO A 149 5.56 -6.53 -2.77
N LEU A 150 5.38 -7.78 -2.36
CA LEU A 150 5.70 -8.26 -1.02
C LEU A 150 7.03 -9.02 -1.01
N ASN A 151 7.66 -9.13 0.16
CA ASN A 151 8.87 -9.92 0.29
C ASN A 151 8.60 -11.43 0.06
N ARG A 152 9.67 -12.16 -0.31
CA ARG A 152 9.64 -13.60 -0.65
C ARG A 152 9.13 -14.52 0.45
N TYR A 153 9.06 -14.05 1.70
CA TYR A 153 8.55 -14.85 2.81
C TYR A 153 7.03 -14.79 2.90
N GLU A 154 6.41 -13.79 2.30
CA GLU A 154 4.97 -13.49 2.39
C GLU A 154 4.23 -13.74 1.07
N ASP A 155 4.88 -13.54 -0.08
CA ASP A 155 4.36 -13.85 -1.42
C ASP A 155 5.45 -14.45 -2.31
N HIS A 156 5.05 -15.14 -3.38
CA HIS A 156 5.94 -15.71 -4.38
C HIS A 156 5.78 -15.08 -5.77
N MET A 157 4.72 -14.32 -6.00
CA MET A 157 4.34 -13.87 -7.35
C MET A 157 5.01 -12.56 -7.74
N VAL A 158 5.01 -11.58 -6.83
CA VAL A 158 5.51 -10.23 -7.11
C VAL A 158 6.32 -9.75 -5.91
N ASN A 159 7.65 -9.77 -6.03
CA ASN A 159 8.54 -9.45 -4.92
C ASN A 159 9.32 -8.13 -5.12
N THR A 160 9.51 -7.68 -6.37
CA THR A 160 10.28 -6.47 -6.65
C THR A 160 9.46 -5.42 -7.41
N LEU A 161 9.85 -4.15 -7.30
CA LEU A 161 9.27 -3.09 -8.12
C LEU A 161 9.43 -3.34 -9.60
N ALA A 162 10.52 -3.98 -10.03
CA ALA A 162 10.75 -4.34 -11.43
C ALA A 162 9.69 -5.34 -11.94
N GLN A 163 9.34 -6.36 -11.14
CA GLN A 163 8.28 -7.31 -11.48
C GLN A 163 6.91 -6.61 -11.53
N GLY A 164 6.59 -5.79 -10.54
CA GLY A 164 5.36 -4.99 -10.53
C GLY A 164 5.28 -4.03 -11.70
N THR A 165 6.37 -3.32 -12.04
CA THR A 165 6.47 -2.44 -13.23
C THR A 165 6.15 -3.20 -14.52
N SER A 166 6.70 -4.41 -14.66
CA SER A 166 6.43 -5.28 -15.82
C SER A 166 4.96 -5.66 -15.94
N LEU A 167 4.27 -5.90 -14.81
CA LEU A 167 2.83 -6.18 -14.79
C LEU A 167 2.00 -4.94 -15.14
N CYS A 168 2.27 -3.80 -14.50
CA CYS A 168 1.56 -2.56 -14.78
C CYS A 168 1.66 -2.15 -16.26
N ARG A 169 2.87 -2.26 -16.85
CA ARG A 169 3.08 -1.99 -18.27
C ARG A 169 2.35 -2.98 -19.18
N ALA A 170 2.28 -4.26 -18.81
CA ALA A 170 1.55 -5.28 -19.57
C ALA A 170 0.02 -5.06 -19.50
N VAL A 171 -0.50 -4.58 -18.38
CA VAL A 171 -1.91 -4.16 -18.24
C VAL A 171 -2.19 -2.91 -19.08
N GLY A 172 -1.29 -1.94 -19.10
CA GLY A 172 -1.36 -0.74 -19.93
C GLY A 172 -2.44 0.27 -19.56
N LEU A 173 -2.99 0.19 -18.34
CA LEU A 173 -4.03 1.11 -17.86
C LEU A 173 -3.42 2.16 -16.91
N PRO A 174 -3.67 3.47 -17.09
CA PRO A 174 -3.20 4.51 -16.17
C PRO A 174 -3.74 4.36 -14.74
N SER A 175 -4.86 3.67 -14.56
CA SER A 175 -5.49 3.37 -13.28
C SER A 175 -4.84 2.20 -12.53
N VAL A 176 -3.83 1.54 -13.10
CA VAL A 176 -3.04 0.50 -12.43
C VAL A 176 -1.62 1.03 -12.21
N LYS A 177 -1.25 1.15 -10.97
CA LYS A 177 0.02 1.74 -10.52
C LYS A 177 0.71 0.81 -9.51
N LEU A 178 1.80 1.26 -8.92
CA LEU A 178 2.55 0.55 -7.90
C LEU A 178 2.45 1.24 -6.55
N MET A 179 2.49 0.43 -5.53
CA MET A 179 2.84 0.82 -4.18
C MET A 179 4.25 0.29 -3.85
N ALA A 180 5.07 1.12 -3.20
CA ALA A 180 6.41 0.77 -2.76
C ALA A 180 6.44 0.67 -1.24
N ASP A 181 6.54 -0.52 -0.68
CA ASP A 181 6.72 -0.72 0.75
C ASP A 181 8.22 -0.84 1.07
N LEU A 182 8.74 0.13 1.83
CA LEU A 182 10.18 0.18 2.12
C LEU A 182 10.67 -0.98 2.99
N TYR A 183 9.80 -1.58 3.80
CA TYR A 183 10.13 -2.81 4.54
C TYR A 183 10.33 -4.00 3.60
N HIS A 184 9.40 -4.23 2.68
CA HIS A 184 9.52 -5.30 1.70
C HIS A 184 10.71 -5.06 0.76
N MET A 185 10.90 -3.85 0.31
CA MET A 185 12.04 -3.45 -0.53
C MET A 185 13.38 -3.65 0.18
N ASN A 186 13.46 -3.43 1.49
CA ASN A 186 14.69 -3.68 2.26
C ASN A 186 15.12 -5.16 2.25
N ILE A 187 14.19 -6.08 1.99
CA ILE A 187 14.47 -7.52 1.88
C ILE A 187 14.79 -7.91 0.43
N GLU A 188 14.11 -7.31 -0.56
CA GLU A 188 14.12 -7.77 -1.94
C GLU A 188 15.00 -6.95 -2.89
N GLU A 189 15.17 -5.66 -2.64
CA GLU A 189 15.87 -4.77 -3.56
C GLU A 189 17.35 -4.61 -3.18
N ALA A 190 18.24 -4.75 -4.16
CA ALA A 190 19.66 -4.50 -3.94
C ALA A 190 19.97 -3.01 -3.70
N ASP A 191 19.17 -2.11 -4.29
CA ASP A 191 19.23 -0.65 -4.14
C ASP A 191 17.82 -0.09 -4.27
N ILE A 192 17.25 0.31 -3.12
CA ILE A 192 15.90 0.87 -3.03
C ILE A 192 15.76 2.13 -3.89
N GLY A 193 16.74 3.02 -3.84
CA GLY A 193 16.72 4.27 -4.59
C GLY A 193 16.75 4.04 -6.10
N ALA A 194 17.58 3.13 -6.59
CA ALA A 194 17.63 2.76 -7.99
C ALA A 194 16.32 2.12 -8.45
N SER A 195 15.73 1.24 -7.66
CA SER A 195 14.45 0.59 -7.97
C SER A 195 13.28 1.57 -8.03
N LEU A 196 13.21 2.54 -7.11
CA LEU A 196 12.22 3.62 -7.15
C LEU A 196 12.37 4.48 -8.42
N ARG A 197 13.60 4.90 -8.77
CA ARG A 197 13.86 5.68 -9.99
C ARG A 197 13.47 4.91 -11.26
N ALA A 198 13.77 3.61 -11.31
CA ALA A 198 13.44 2.77 -12.46
C ALA A 198 11.92 2.55 -12.62
N ALA A 199 11.16 2.49 -11.53
CA ALA A 199 9.70 2.39 -11.54
C ALA A 199 9.05 3.72 -11.96
N GLY A 200 9.68 4.86 -11.62
CA GLY A 200 9.30 6.19 -12.07
C GLY A 200 7.87 6.59 -11.67
N ASP A 201 7.13 7.12 -12.61
CA ASP A 201 5.75 7.61 -12.44
C ASP A 201 4.71 6.52 -12.14
N LEU A 202 5.11 5.25 -12.17
CA LEU A 202 4.25 4.15 -11.72
C LEU A 202 4.12 4.11 -10.19
N VAL A 203 5.08 4.64 -9.42
CA VAL A 203 4.98 4.68 -7.95
C VAL A 203 3.95 5.74 -7.56
N ALA A 204 2.83 5.31 -7.00
CA ALA A 204 1.71 6.18 -6.61
C ALA A 204 1.48 6.25 -5.09
N HIS A 205 2.02 5.30 -4.34
CA HIS A 205 1.90 5.21 -2.89
C HIS A 205 3.15 4.56 -2.28
N VAL A 206 3.38 4.80 -0.99
CA VAL A 206 4.51 4.22 -0.26
C VAL A 206 4.05 3.75 1.11
N HIS A 207 4.52 2.56 1.57
CA HIS A 207 4.44 2.20 2.98
C HIS A 207 5.78 2.42 3.68
N LEU A 208 5.68 2.86 4.92
CA LEU A 208 6.80 3.27 5.76
C LEU A 208 6.84 2.39 7.02
N ALA A 209 7.82 1.54 7.08
CA ALA A 209 8.22 0.81 8.29
C ALA A 209 9.73 0.63 8.29
N ASP A 210 10.31 0.48 9.45
CA ASP A 210 11.74 0.15 9.56
C ASP A 210 12.00 -1.33 9.21
N ASN A 211 13.26 -1.73 9.11
CA ASN A 211 13.71 -3.01 8.53
C ASN A 211 13.18 -4.27 9.23
N HIS A 212 12.59 -4.18 10.41
CA HIS A 212 11.92 -5.31 11.11
C HIS A 212 10.44 -5.04 11.42
N ARG A 213 9.81 -4.24 10.54
CA ARG A 213 8.38 -3.91 10.56
C ARG A 213 7.95 -3.18 11.84
N VAL A 214 8.84 -2.38 12.42
CA VAL A 214 8.57 -1.46 13.54
C VAL A 214 8.45 -0.02 13.05
N GLU A 215 8.12 0.90 13.97
CA GLU A 215 8.01 2.32 13.63
C GLU A 215 9.32 2.90 13.08
N PRO A 216 9.26 3.78 12.08
CA PRO A 216 10.43 4.43 11.50
C PRO A 216 11.33 5.11 12.52
N GLY A 217 12.63 4.82 12.43
CA GLY A 217 13.67 5.37 13.29
C GLY A 217 14.18 4.44 14.39
N LEU A 218 13.62 3.23 14.49
CA LEU A 218 14.11 2.20 15.44
C LEU A 218 15.04 1.17 14.77
N GLY A 219 15.17 1.18 13.46
CA GLY A 219 16.03 0.28 12.72
C GLY A 219 17.09 1.02 11.89
N HIS A 220 17.43 0.45 10.74
CA HIS A 220 18.47 0.96 9.86
C HIS A 220 17.99 1.30 8.44
N ALA A 221 16.68 1.36 8.18
CA ALA A 221 16.15 1.73 6.86
C ALA A 221 16.59 3.15 6.49
N ASP A 222 17.18 3.32 5.30
CA ASP A 222 17.63 4.63 4.81
C ASP A 222 16.46 5.39 4.14
N PHE A 223 15.57 5.94 4.97
CA PHE A 223 14.46 6.76 4.49
C PHE A 223 14.94 7.98 3.70
N ALA A 224 16.09 8.56 4.04
CA ALA A 224 16.59 9.74 3.34
C ALA A 224 16.99 9.40 1.90
N ALA A 225 17.63 8.27 1.64
CA ALA A 225 17.91 7.80 0.28
C ALA A 225 16.64 7.50 -0.51
N ALA A 226 15.65 6.84 0.13
CA ALA A 226 14.36 6.57 -0.48
C ALA A 226 13.60 7.87 -0.84
N PHE A 227 13.56 8.86 0.06
CA PHE A 227 12.87 10.12 -0.18
C PHE A 227 13.56 10.98 -1.26
N ARG A 228 14.90 10.96 -1.35
CA ARG A 228 15.61 11.57 -2.49
C ARG A 228 15.20 10.91 -3.80
N ALA A 229 15.13 9.58 -3.87
CA ALA A 229 14.72 8.88 -5.07
C ALA A 229 13.25 9.18 -5.45
N LEU A 230 12.35 9.26 -4.47
CA LEU A 230 10.96 9.68 -4.69
C LEU A 230 10.88 11.12 -5.21
N ALA A 231 11.70 12.03 -4.69
CA ALA A 231 11.79 13.41 -5.20
C ALA A 231 12.30 13.47 -6.64
N ASP A 232 13.32 12.66 -6.99
CA ASP A 232 13.89 12.57 -8.34
C ASP A 232 12.84 12.15 -9.39
N ILE A 233 11.86 11.33 -9.02
CA ILE A 233 10.76 10.91 -9.92
C ILE A 233 9.52 11.83 -9.83
N GLY A 234 9.59 12.90 -9.06
CA GLY A 234 8.48 13.85 -8.90
C GLY A 234 7.30 13.31 -8.08
N PHE A 235 7.52 12.35 -7.19
CA PHE A 235 6.46 11.79 -6.35
C PHE A 235 5.85 12.86 -5.44
N ASP A 236 4.52 12.99 -5.46
CA ASP A 236 3.74 13.94 -4.66
C ASP A 236 2.63 13.27 -3.82
N GLY A 237 2.72 11.94 -3.70
CA GLY A 237 1.77 11.09 -2.98
C GLY A 237 1.98 11.03 -1.47
N TYR A 238 1.43 9.98 -0.89
CA TYR A 238 1.50 9.71 0.54
C TYR A 238 2.42 8.52 0.83
N GLY A 239 3.15 8.63 1.95
CA GLY A 239 3.81 7.52 2.61
C GLY A 239 3.05 7.21 3.89
N ALA A 240 2.40 6.04 3.98
CA ALA A 240 1.63 5.63 5.14
C ALA A 240 2.47 4.72 6.06
N ILE A 241 2.44 5.00 7.37
CA ILE A 241 3.04 4.10 8.35
C ILE A 241 2.19 2.84 8.43
N GLU A 242 2.81 1.70 8.11
CA GLU A 242 2.28 0.35 8.26
C GLU A 242 3.30 -0.53 8.97
N CYS A 243 3.14 -0.68 10.28
CA CYS A 243 4.10 -1.40 11.12
C CYS A 243 3.40 -1.92 12.39
N ARG A 244 4.18 -2.51 13.29
CA ARG A 244 3.79 -2.67 14.69
C ARG A 244 4.57 -1.66 15.53
N PHE A 245 3.96 -1.11 16.56
CA PHE A 245 4.67 -0.23 17.48
C PHE A 245 5.36 -1.05 18.57
N GLU A 246 6.63 -0.74 18.82
CA GLU A 246 7.38 -1.23 19.98
C GLU A 246 7.16 -0.31 21.20
N GLN A 247 6.85 0.96 20.96
CA GLN A 247 6.54 1.95 21.98
C GLN A 247 5.02 2.10 22.17
N ALA A 248 4.61 2.81 23.22
CA ALA A 248 3.21 3.24 23.35
C ALA A 248 2.81 4.07 22.13
N PRO A 249 1.57 3.91 21.59
CA PRO A 249 1.18 4.51 20.31
C PRO A 249 1.48 6.01 20.18
N ASP A 250 1.21 6.80 21.22
CA ASP A 250 1.46 8.24 21.21
C ASP A 250 2.94 8.57 21.05
N ALA A 251 3.82 7.85 21.76
CA ALA A 251 5.26 8.02 21.66
C ALA A 251 5.80 7.52 20.32
N ALA A 252 5.30 6.36 19.82
CA ALA A 252 5.67 5.81 18.55
C ALA A 252 5.31 6.75 17.38
N LEU A 253 4.12 7.33 17.38
CA LEU A 253 3.68 8.29 16.36
C LEU A 253 4.55 9.55 16.35
N GLN A 254 4.90 10.09 17.52
CA GLN A 254 5.76 11.28 17.62
C GLN A 254 7.19 10.98 17.17
N SER A 255 7.78 9.86 17.62
CA SER A 255 9.15 9.48 17.27
C SER A 255 9.30 9.13 15.79
N ALA A 256 8.33 8.39 15.21
CA ALA A 256 8.30 8.06 13.81
C ALA A 256 8.17 9.31 12.92
N PHE A 257 7.24 10.22 13.26
CA PHE A 257 7.13 11.49 12.54
C PHE A 257 8.43 12.30 12.58
N ALA A 258 9.06 12.41 13.75
CA ALA A 258 10.32 13.13 13.89
C ALA A 258 11.45 12.48 13.05
N ALA A 259 11.53 11.14 13.00
CA ALA A 259 12.50 10.42 12.19
C ALA A 259 12.27 10.63 10.69
N LEU A 260 11.02 10.47 10.21
CA LEU A 260 10.66 10.68 8.82
C LEU A 260 10.85 12.14 8.37
N ASN A 261 10.47 13.10 9.22
CA ASN A 261 10.64 14.51 8.92
C ASN A 261 12.12 14.92 8.82
N ARG A 262 13.00 14.38 9.68
CA ARG A 262 14.46 14.55 9.52
C ARG A 262 14.98 13.92 8.23
N ALA A 263 14.48 12.76 7.84
CA ALA A 263 14.90 12.08 6.61
C ALA A 263 14.43 12.81 5.33
N ARG A 264 13.32 13.53 5.45
CA ARG A 264 12.75 14.31 4.34
C ARG A 264 13.53 15.60 4.02
N GLY A 265 14.26 16.16 5.01
CA GLY A 265 15.07 17.40 4.89
C GLY A 265 14.30 18.66 5.24
#